data_5f9f2fb8fe3caa5664efb684fb60b2ac
#
_entry.id   5f9f2fb8fe3caa5664efb684fb60b2ac
#
_cell.length_a   1.000
_cell.length_b   1.000
_cell.length_c   1.000
_cell.angle_alpha   90.00
_cell.angle_beta   90.00
_cell.angle_gamma   90.00
#
_symmetry.space_group_name_H-M   'P 1'
#
loop_
_entity.id
_entity.type
_entity.pdbx_description
1 polymer ?
#
loop_
_entity_poly.entity_id
_entity_poly.type
_entity_poly.pdbx_seq_one_letter_code
_entity_poly.pdbx_strand_id
1 'polypeptide(L)'
;MASTAAHRSTGWAVGVVAAAIVSLRLADPYHLWTIATLLCAYAGSTAPDWLENAWWSQGGGRKLWIAHRSWTHWGIAWLALLIASYRALPQTPLAALAFGFAVGGIMHLLADWPNPLGVPWLLTKRHSLGWWKSGRCDYLLIAAAWTAALVIADQVWWHGLMRHHVAVVAVTLAQALPRTHVDMLGNWLHPFK
;
A
#
# COMPACT_ATOMS: atom_id res chain seq x y z
N MET A 1 -16.19 -2.67 0.61
CA MET A 1 -15.11 -1.66 0.69
C MET A 1 -14.19 -2.04 1.81
N ALA A 2 -12.90 -1.85 1.65
CA ALA A 2 -12.00 -1.76 2.78
C ALA A 2 -12.44 -0.57 3.66
N SER A 3 -12.10 -0.61 4.95
CA SER A 3 -12.44 0.51 5.84
C SER A 3 -11.56 1.73 5.56
N THR A 4 -12.03 2.92 5.93
CA THR A 4 -11.20 4.13 5.84
C THR A 4 -9.90 3.99 6.63
N ALA A 5 -9.93 3.28 7.75
CA ALA A 5 -8.73 2.97 8.54
C ALA A 5 -7.74 2.10 7.76
N ALA A 6 -8.23 1.09 7.02
CA ALA A 6 -7.38 0.25 6.17
C ALA A 6 -6.75 1.06 5.04
N HIS A 7 -7.51 1.89 4.32
CA HIS A 7 -6.98 2.76 3.27
C HIS A 7 -5.90 3.71 3.81
N ARG A 8 -6.12 4.34 4.96
CA ARG A 8 -5.14 5.23 5.59
C ARG A 8 -3.88 4.50 6.03
N SER A 9 -4.04 3.34 6.69
CA SER A 9 -2.90 2.55 7.16
C SER A 9 -2.06 2.02 6.00
N THR A 10 -2.69 1.45 4.98
CA THR A 10 -1.99 0.98 3.78
C THR A 10 -1.39 2.14 2.98
N GLY A 11 -2.03 3.31 2.99
CA GLY A 11 -1.51 4.55 2.40
C GLY A 11 -0.18 4.97 3.01
N TRP A 12 -0.04 4.92 4.35
CA TRP A 12 1.23 5.13 5.03
C TRP A 12 2.27 4.10 4.62
N ALA A 13 1.91 2.81 4.62
CA ALA A 13 2.82 1.74 4.25
C ALA A 13 3.37 1.88 2.82
N VAL A 14 2.49 2.08 1.82
CA VAL A 14 2.97 2.28 0.44
C VAL A 14 3.64 3.64 0.25
N GLY A 15 3.34 4.62 1.10
CA GLY A 15 4.05 5.89 1.17
C GLY A 15 5.53 5.70 1.54
N VAL A 16 5.83 4.81 2.49
CA VAL A 16 7.22 4.42 2.83
C VAL A 16 7.91 3.79 1.62
N VAL A 17 7.23 2.91 0.88
CA VAL A 17 7.76 2.31 -0.35
C VAL A 17 8.05 3.37 -1.41
N ALA A 18 7.09 4.27 -1.67
CA ALA A 18 7.24 5.34 -2.64
C ALA A 18 8.38 6.31 -2.25
N ALA A 19 8.48 6.66 -0.97
CA ALA A 19 9.55 7.49 -0.42
C ALA A 19 10.93 6.83 -0.60
N ALA A 20 11.04 5.52 -0.37
CA ALA A 20 12.26 4.78 -0.61
C ALA A 20 12.67 4.80 -2.10
N ILE A 21 11.73 4.62 -3.01
CA ILE A 21 11.98 4.73 -4.46
C ILE A 21 12.47 6.13 -4.82
N VAL A 22 11.83 7.18 -4.30
CA VAL A 22 12.21 8.57 -4.56
C VAL A 22 13.60 8.88 -4.02
N SER A 23 13.95 8.41 -2.81
CA SER A 23 15.28 8.60 -2.23
C SER A 23 16.40 7.95 -3.05
N LEU A 24 16.10 6.88 -3.80
CA LEU A 24 17.05 6.24 -4.73
C LEU A 24 17.14 6.92 -6.09
N ARG A 25 16.13 7.70 -6.47
CA ARG A 25 16.01 8.29 -7.81
C ARG A 25 16.34 9.78 -7.86
N LEU A 26 16.24 10.48 -6.75
CA LEU A 26 16.49 11.90 -6.63
C LEU A 26 17.64 12.16 -5.66
N ALA A 27 18.48 13.14 -6.02
CA ALA A 27 19.39 13.74 -5.05
C ALA A 27 18.55 14.63 -4.11
N ASP A 28 18.16 14.08 -2.97
CA ASP A 28 17.30 14.75 -1.97
C ASP A 28 18.01 14.82 -0.60
N PRO A 29 19.06 15.67 -0.48
CA PRO A 29 19.91 15.71 0.71
C PRO A 29 19.14 16.13 1.98
N TYR A 30 18.03 16.83 1.83
CA TYR A 30 17.16 17.28 2.94
C TYR A 30 15.92 16.42 3.13
N HIS A 31 15.79 15.33 2.37
CA HIS A 31 14.62 14.43 2.38
C HIS A 31 13.27 15.12 2.15
N LEU A 32 13.27 16.29 1.54
CA LEU A 32 12.07 17.08 1.29
C LEU A 32 11.10 16.34 0.38
N TRP A 33 11.59 15.86 -0.77
CA TRP A 33 10.78 15.15 -1.75
C TRP A 33 10.39 13.76 -1.25
N THR A 34 11.26 13.11 -0.50
CA THR A 34 11.00 11.83 0.17
C THR A 34 9.81 11.95 1.12
N ILE A 35 9.81 12.96 2.00
CA ILE A 35 8.72 13.22 2.95
C ILE A 35 7.44 13.62 2.21
N ALA A 36 7.54 14.53 1.24
CA ALA A 36 6.40 14.99 0.46
C ALA A 36 5.73 13.84 -0.31
N THR A 37 6.52 12.91 -0.86
CA THR A 37 6.01 11.69 -1.51
C THR A 37 5.20 10.83 -0.56
N LEU A 38 5.70 10.61 0.65
CA LEU A 38 5.00 9.84 1.68
C LEU A 38 3.64 10.47 2.03
N LEU A 39 3.61 11.79 2.23
CA LEU A 39 2.37 12.53 2.53
C LEU A 39 1.39 12.49 1.34
N CYS A 40 1.89 12.61 0.11
CA CYS A 40 1.07 12.49 -1.09
C CYS A 40 0.51 11.07 -1.27
N ALA A 41 1.26 10.02 -0.92
CA ALA A 41 0.75 8.66 -0.96
C ALA A 41 -0.37 8.43 0.07
N TYR A 42 -0.21 8.97 1.27
CA TYR A 42 -1.30 8.96 2.26
C TYR A 42 -2.55 9.68 1.74
N ALA A 43 -2.42 10.86 1.16
CA ALA A 43 -3.55 11.58 0.55
C ALA A 43 -4.17 10.80 -0.61
N GLY A 44 -3.34 10.24 -1.49
CA GLY A 44 -3.76 9.42 -2.63
C GLY A 44 -4.52 8.17 -2.22
N SER A 45 -4.18 7.56 -1.07
CA SER A 45 -4.86 6.34 -0.60
C SER A 45 -6.33 6.52 -0.23
N THR A 46 -6.80 7.74 -0.10
CA THR A 46 -8.21 8.06 0.12
C THR A 46 -8.81 8.90 -1.02
N ALA A 47 -7.99 9.30 -1.99
CA ALA A 47 -8.38 10.20 -3.06
C ALA A 47 -9.52 9.69 -3.93
N PRO A 48 -9.60 8.41 -4.33
CA PRO A 48 -10.72 7.92 -5.11
C PRO A 48 -12.08 8.23 -4.47
N ASP A 49 -12.17 8.11 -3.14
CA ASP A 49 -13.41 8.34 -2.40
C ASP A 49 -13.76 9.82 -2.22
N TRP A 50 -12.77 10.66 -1.83
CA TRP A 50 -13.07 12.06 -1.58
C TRP A 50 -13.19 12.90 -2.85
N LEU A 51 -12.59 12.49 -3.97
CA LEU A 51 -12.78 13.12 -5.27
C LEU A 51 -14.21 12.99 -5.79
N GLU A 52 -14.97 12.04 -5.29
CA GLU A 52 -16.39 11.86 -5.64
C GLU A 52 -17.31 12.84 -4.90
N ASN A 53 -16.87 13.43 -3.80
CA ASN A 53 -17.71 14.27 -2.96
C ASN A 53 -17.84 15.70 -3.52
N ALA A 54 -19.06 16.25 -3.47
CA ALA A 54 -19.29 17.67 -3.72
C ALA A 54 -18.77 18.50 -2.53
N TRP A 55 -17.68 19.21 -2.72
CA TRP A 55 -17.00 19.99 -1.67
C TRP A 55 -17.81 21.19 -1.17
N TRP A 56 -18.81 21.59 -1.93
CA TRP A 56 -19.66 22.78 -1.67
C TRP A 56 -21.12 22.46 -1.36
N SER A 57 -21.49 21.20 -1.08
CA SER A 57 -22.85 20.87 -0.68
C SER A 57 -23.11 21.36 0.74
N GLN A 58 -23.94 22.41 0.88
CA GLN A 58 -24.35 22.99 2.15
C GLN A 58 -25.41 22.18 2.90
N GLY A 59 -25.81 21.04 2.42
CA GLY A 59 -26.83 20.19 3.06
C GLY A 59 -26.19 18.91 3.60
N GLY A 60 -26.49 18.52 4.83
CA GLY A 60 -25.89 17.42 5.59
C GLY A 60 -26.03 15.99 5.01
N GLY A 61 -26.22 15.84 3.72
CA GLY A 61 -26.17 14.57 2.98
C GLY A 61 -24.97 14.52 2.07
N ARG A 62 -24.32 13.36 1.95
CA ARG A 62 -23.28 13.10 0.94
C ARG A 62 -23.88 13.25 -0.46
N LYS A 63 -23.73 14.42 -1.09
CA LYS A 63 -23.98 14.56 -2.53
C LYS A 63 -22.71 14.17 -3.26
N LEU A 64 -22.77 13.07 -3.99
CA LEU A 64 -21.69 12.66 -4.89
C LEU A 64 -21.80 13.45 -6.18
N TRP A 65 -20.66 14.02 -6.66
CA TRP A 65 -20.57 14.65 -7.97
C TRP A 65 -20.56 13.62 -9.08
N ILE A 66 -19.87 12.56 -8.81
CA ILE A 66 -19.53 11.48 -9.72
C ILE A 66 -20.11 10.22 -9.10
N ALA A 67 -20.70 9.36 -9.92
CA ALA A 67 -21.21 8.08 -9.45
C ALA A 67 -20.11 7.29 -8.73
N HIS A 68 -20.42 6.78 -7.55
CA HIS A 68 -19.46 6.05 -6.73
C HIS A 68 -18.79 4.93 -7.50
N ARG A 69 -17.45 4.88 -7.42
CA ARG A 69 -16.58 3.94 -8.14
C ARG A 69 -16.69 4.01 -9.66
N SER A 70 -16.70 5.21 -10.21
CA SER A 70 -16.62 5.46 -11.64
C SER A 70 -15.23 5.97 -12.06
N TRP A 71 -15.13 7.19 -12.54
CA TRP A 71 -13.89 7.78 -13.05
C TRP A 71 -12.77 7.89 -12.02
N THR A 72 -13.12 8.19 -10.76
CA THR A 72 -12.16 8.33 -9.67
C THR A 72 -11.51 7.01 -9.28
N HIS A 73 -12.18 5.89 -9.54
CA HIS A 73 -11.68 4.53 -9.31
C HIS A 73 -11.17 3.86 -10.60
N TRP A 74 -10.99 4.59 -11.67
CA TRP A 74 -10.56 4.00 -12.93
C TRP A 74 -9.08 3.61 -12.88
N GLY A 75 -8.81 2.30 -12.82
CA GLY A 75 -7.48 1.75 -12.56
C GLY A 75 -6.45 2.17 -13.60
N ILE A 76 -6.83 2.24 -14.90
CA ILE A 76 -5.90 2.63 -15.96
C ILE A 76 -5.46 4.10 -15.82
N ALA A 77 -6.32 4.99 -15.32
CA ALA A 77 -5.95 6.39 -15.09
C ALA A 77 -4.90 6.52 -13.98
N TRP A 78 -5.08 5.79 -12.88
CA TRP A 78 -4.11 5.75 -11.79
C TRP A 78 -2.80 5.10 -12.22
N LEU A 79 -2.85 4.02 -13.02
CA LEU A 79 -1.67 3.36 -13.56
C LEU A 79 -0.91 4.28 -14.54
N ALA A 80 -1.63 4.99 -15.40
CA ALA A 80 -1.03 5.97 -16.32
C ALA A 80 -0.32 7.09 -15.55
N LEU A 81 -0.97 7.63 -14.50
CA LEU A 81 -0.35 8.64 -13.64
C LEU A 81 0.90 8.09 -12.93
N LEU A 82 0.84 6.86 -12.43
CA LEU A 82 1.97 6.18 -11.79
C LEU A 82 3.16 6.06 -12.75
N ILE A 83 2.93 5.55 -13.95
CA ILE A 83 3.99 5.34 -14.96
C ILE A 83 4.56 6.69 -15.42
N ALA A 84 3.70 7.66 -15.71
CA ALA A 84 4.13 8.98 -16.18
C ALA A 84 4.97 9.70 -15.12
N SER A 85 4.49 9.74 -13.87
CA SER A 85 5.21 10.37 -12.77
C SER A 85 6.52 9.65 -12.44
N TYR A 86 6.56 8.33 -12.43
CA TYR A 86 7.79 7.56 -12.22
C TYR A 86 8.85 7.85 -13.30
N ARG A 87 8.44 7.93 -14.57
CA ARG A 87 9.34 8.29 -15.67
C ARG A 87 9.85 9.72 -15.59
N ALA A 88 9.05 10.62 -15.04
CA ALA A 88 9.40 12.03 -14.89
C ALA A 88 10.30 12.32 -13.66
N LEU A 89 10.44 11.38 -12.70
CA LEU A 89 11.27 11.57 -11.50
C LEU A 89 12.69 12.10 -11.80
N PRO A 90 13.45 11.55 -12.77
CA PRO A 90 14.81 12.03 -13.04
C PRO A 90 14.85 13.44 -13.66
N GLN A 91 13.72 13.93 -14.19
CA GLN A 91 13.65 15.20 -14.92
C GLN A 91 13.14 16.35 -14.04
N THR A 92 12.24 16.04 -13.10
CA THR A 92 11.66 17.05 -12.20
C THR A 92 11.32 16.46 -10.84
N PRO A 93 11.83 17.06 -9.75
CA PRO A 93 11.48 16.62 -8.40
C PRO A 93 9.97 16.71 -8.08
N LEU A 94 9.24 17.62 -8.75
CA LEU A 94 7.78 17.76 -8.57
C LEU A 94 7.03 16.47 -8.96
N ALA A 95 7.61 15.63 -9.83
CA ALA A 95 7.04 14.34 -10.18
C ALA A 95 6.92 13.40 -8.96
N ALA A 96 7.71 13.62 -7.91
CA ALA A 96 7.63 12.86 -6.66
C ALA A 96 6.26 12.98 -5.97
N LEU A 97 5.63 14.16 -6.04
CA LEU A 97 4.29 14.39 -5.50
C LEU A 97 3.24 13.57 -6.24
N ALA A 98 3.26 13.67 -7.58
CA ALA A 98 2.33 12.90 -8.42
C ALA A 98 2.57 11.39 -8.30
N PHE A 99 3.83 10.97 -8.18
CA PHE A 99 4.20 9.57 -7.98
C PHE A 99 3.66 9.03 -6.65
N GLY A 100 3.90 9.74 -5.53
CA GLY A 100 3.35 9.36 -4.24
C GLY A 100 1.82 9.26 -4.28
N PHE A 101 1.16 10.29 -4.82
CA PHE A 101 -0.30 10.33 -4.94
C PHE A 101 -0.84 9.15 -5.77
N ALA A 102 -0.20 8.82 -6.89
CA ALA A 102 -0.58 7.70 -7.73
C ALA A 102 -0.39 6.34 -7.03
N VAL A 103 0.72 6.15 -6.30
CA VAL A 103 0.97 4.93 -5.49
C VAL A 103 -0.13 4.74 -4.46
N GLY A 104 -0.52 5.81 -3.75
CA GLY A 104 -1.64 5.77 -2.81
C GLY A 104 -2.96 5.41 -3.47
N GLY A 105 -3.29 6.02 -4.61
CA GLY A 105 -4.50 5.73 -5.37
C GLY A 105 -4.56 4.29 -5.87
N ILE A 106 -3.47 3.76 -6.39
CA ILE A 106 -3.37 2.33 -6.77
C ILE A 106 -3.60 1.43 -5.54
N MET A 107 -2.99 1.76 -4.40
CA MET A 107 -3.20 0.97 -3.17
C MET A 107 -4.65 0.99 -2.71
N HIS A 108 -5.36 2.11 -2.84
CA HIS A 108 -6.80 2.19 -2.58
C HIS A 108 -7.57 1.18 -3.44
N LEU A 109 -7.30 1.17 -4.74
CA LEU A 109 -7.96 0.25 -5.67
C LEU A 109 -7.64 -1.21 -5.36
N LEU A 110 -6.39 -1.52 -5.02
CA LEU A 110 -5.96 -2.86 -4.61
C LEU A 110 -6.67 -3.32 -3.34
N ALA A 111 -6.85 -2.44 -2.35
CA ALA A 111 -7.55 -2.74 -1.12
C ALA A 111 -9.07 -2.98 -1.34
N ASP A 112 -9.63 -2.34 -2.34
CA ASP A 112 -11.04 -2.50 -2.69
C ASP A 112 -11.33 -3.67 -3.64
N TRP A 113 -10.33 -4.15 -4.35
CA TRP A 113 -10.50 -5.19 -5.38
C TRP A 113 -10.99 -6.54 -4.85
N PRO A 114 -10.54 -7.04 -3.69
CA PRO A 114 -11.05 -8.29 -3.13
C PRO A 114 -12.51 -8.23 -2.64
N ASN A 115 -13.05 -7.02 -2.48
CA ASN A 115 -14.41 -6.80 -1.98
C ASN A 115 -15.47 -7.04 -3.08
N PRO A 116 -16.73 -7.39 -2.71
CA PRO A 116 -17.76 -7.76 -3.69
C PRO A 116 -18.09 -6.69 -4.73
N LEU A 117 -17.96 -5.40 -4.39
CA LEU A 117 -18.25 -4.29 -5.30
C LEU A 117 -17.20 -4.14 -6.41
N GLY A 118 -15.99 -4.62 -6.18
CA GLY A 118 -14.91 -4.57 -7.16
C GLY A 118 -14.46 -3.16 -7.58
N VAL A 119 -13.61 -3.11 -8.58
CA VAL A 119 -12.96 -1.90 -9.11
C VAL A 119 -12.98 -1.92 -10.63
N PRO A 120 -13.22 -0.79 -11.34
CA PRO A 120 -13.13 -0.70 -12.79
C PRO A 120 -11.66 -0.51 -13.22
N TRP A 121 -10.94 -1.61 -13.48
CA TRP A 121 -9.52 -1.55 -13.85
C TRP A 121 -9.29 -0.99 -15.25
N LEU A 122 -9.90 -1.57 -16.28
CA LEU A 122 -9.63 -1.23 -17.68
C LEU A 122 -10.77 -0.46 -18.33
N LEU A 123 -12.00 -0.82 -18.03
CA LEU A 123 -13.21 -0.26 -18.58
C LEU A 123 -14.17 0.11 -17.45
N THR A 124 -15.37 0.55 -17.80
CA THR A 124 -16.42 0.88 -16.82
C THR A 124 -16.95 -0.34 -16.07
N LYS A 125 -16.71 -1.57 -16.60
CA LYS A 125 -17.09 -2.82 -15.94
C LYS A 125 -16.22 -3.06 -14.72
N ARG A 126 -16.85 -3.26 -13.58
CA ARG A 126 -16.16 -3.55 -12.31
C ARG A 126 -15.72 -5.01 -12.26
N HIS A 127 -14.51 -5.24 -11.79
CA HIS A 127 -13.96 -6.54 -11.49
C HIS A 127 -13.76 -6.70 -9.99
N SER A 128 -14.23 -7.81 -9.44
CA SER A 128 -14.04 -8.18 -8.04
C SER A 128 -13.40 -9.56 -7.96
N LEU A 129 -12.49 -9.75 -7.02
CA LEU A 129 -11.97 -11.08 -6.69
C LEU A 129 -12.97 -11.88 -5.83
N GLY A 130 -13.89 -11.21 -5.15
CA GLY A 130 -14.91 -11.85 -4.32
C GLY A 130 -14.36 -12.70 -3.18
N TRP A 131 -13.13 -12.43 -2.71
CA TRP A 131 -12.44 -13.25 -1.71
C TRP A 131 -13.07 -13.15 -0.33
N TRP A 132 -13.61 -11.98 0.02
CA TRP A 132 -14.22 -11.75 1.34
C TRP A 132 -15.27 -10.64 1.33
N LYS A 133 -16.05 -10.60 2.40
CA LYS A 133 -17.00 -9.50 2.65
C LYS A 133 -16.25 -8.25 3.10
N SER A 134 -16.78 -7.08 2.77
CA SER A 134 -16.22 -5.76 3.12
C SER A 134 -15.67 -5.69 4.55
N GLY A 135 -14.44 -5.22 4.68
CA GLY A 135 -13.78 -4.94 5.96
C GLY A 135 -13.29 -6.15 6.76
N ARG A 136 -13.68 -7.39 6.40
CA ARG A 136 -13.33 -8.56 7.22
C ARG A 136 -11.85 -8.93 7.23
N CYS A 137 -11.14 -8.60 6.17
CA CYS A 137 -9.72 -8.95 6.02
C CYS A 137 -8.81 -7.73 5.90
N ASP A 138 -9.26 -6.56 6.37
CA ASP A 138 -8.48 -5.33 6.36
C ASP A 138 -7.13 -5.50 7.06
N TYR A 139 -7.08 -6.25 8.16
CA TYR A 139 -5.85 -6.55 8.89
C TYR A 139 -4.82 -7.31 8.04
N LEU A 140 -5.24 -8.19 7.13
CA LEU A 140 -4.33 -8.90 6.23
C LEU A 140 -3.71 -7.94 5.21
N LEU A 141 -4.52 -7.04 4.65
CA LEU A 141 -4.04 -6.02 3.72
C LEU A 141 -3.06 -5.07 4.42
N ILE A 142 -3.39 -4.63 5.63
CA ILE A 142 -2.54 -3.77 6.44
C ILE A 142 -1.22 -4.48 6.75
N ALA A 143 -1.27 -5.72 7.25
CA ALA A 143 -0.09 -6.50 7.58
C ALA A 143 0.81 -6.73 6.36
N ALA A 144 0.24 -7.12 5.21
CA ALA A 144 0.98 -7.32 3.97
C ALA A 144 1.65 -6.02 3.49
N ALA A 145 0.92 -4.90 3.50
CA ALA A 145 1.45 -3.61 3.08
C ALA A 145 2.59 -3.13 3.98
N TRP A 146 2.45 -3.24 5.31
CA TRP A 146 3.49 -2.87 6.26
C TRP A 146 4.70 -3.81 6.21
N THR A 147 4.50 -5.11 6.03
CA THR A 147 5.61 -6.06 5.83
C THR A 147 6.43 -5.67 4.61
N ALA A 148 5.77 -5.40 3.47
CA ALA A 148 6.47 -4.96 2.27
C ALA A 148 7.20 -3.62 2.49
N ALA A 149 6.57 -2.66 3.17
CA ALA A 149 7.15 -1.37 3.48
C ALA A 149 8.41 -1.50 4.35
N LEU A 150 8.34 -2.30 5.43
CA LEU A 150 9.47 -2.53 6.32
C LEU A 150 10.63 -3.24 5.62
N VAL A 151 10.33 -4.25 4.79
CA VAL A 151 11.36 -4.96 4.01
C VAL A 151 12.07 -3.99 3.05
N ILE A 152 11.34 -3.14 2.36
CA ILE A 152 11.91 -2.18 1.41
C ILE A 152 12.69 -1.08 2.15
N ALA A 153 12.15 -0.55 3.25
CA ALA A 153 12.85 0.44 4.08
C ALA A 153 14.16 -0.12 4.64
N ASP A 154 14.15 -1.38 5.09
CA ASP A 154 15.36 -2.06 5.59
C ASP A 154 16.42 -2.18 4.49
N GLN A 155 16.02 -2.51 3.26
CA GLN A 155 16.94 -2.57 2.14
C GLN A 155 17.55 -1.22 1.78
N VAL A 156 16.71 -0.17 1.73
CA VAL A 156 17.10 1.14 1.17
C VAL A 156 17.80 2.01 2.21
N TRP A 157 17.28 2.04 3.44
CA TRP A 157 17.76 3.00 4.44
C TRP A 157 18.61 2.37 5.53
N TRP A 158 18.39 1.08 5.85
CA TRP A 158 19.11 0.40 6.94
C TRP A 158 20.03 -0.72 6.45
N HIS A 159 20.20 -0.85 5.12
CA HIS A 159 21.13 -1.79 4.49
C HIS A 159 20.99 -3.24 4.99
N GLY A 160 19.80 -3.66 5.34
CA GLY A 160 19.52 -5.01 5.84
C GLY A 160 19.79 -5.21 7.34
N LEU A 161 20.01 -4.15 8.11
CA LEU A 161 20.30 -4.21 9.54
C LEU A 161 19.20 -4.90 10.34
N MET A 162 17.92 -4.59 10.04
CA MET A 162 16.78 -5.21 10.72
C MET A 162 16.71 -6.70 10.45
N ARG A 163 16.91 -7.13 9.20
CA ARG A 163 16.92 -8.57 8.86
C ARG A 163 18.03 -9.31 9.58
N HIS A 164 19.22 -8.70 9.69
CA HIS A 164 20.31 -9.27 10.45
C HIS A 164 19.93 -9.48 11.93
N HIS A 165 19.37 -8.48 12.58
CA HIS A 165 18.91 -8.61 13.97
C HIS A 165 17.81 -9.64 14.14
N VAL A 166 16.81 -9.67 13.25
CA VAL A 166 15.74 -10.68 13.28
C VAL A 166 16.32 -12.09 13.12
N ALA A 167 17.26 -12.28 12.19
CA ALA A 167 17.92 -13.57 11.99
C ALA A 167 18.69 -14.01 13.25
N VAL A 168 19.47 -13.12 13.86
CA VAL A 168 20.19 -13.40 15.11
C VAL A 168 19.23 -13.81 16.22
N VAL A 169 18.16 -13.04 16.44
CA VAL A 169 17.15 -13.36 17.45
C VAL A 169 16.48 -14.71 17.16
N ALA A 170 16.10 -14.98 15.91
CA ALA A 170 15.49 -16.24 15.51
C ALA A 170 16.41 -17.44 15.79
N VAL A 171 17.70 -17.33 15.44
CA VAL A 171 18.69 -18.37 15.71
C VAL A 171 18.87 -18.56 17.22
N THR A 172 18.99 -17.48 17.98
CA THR A 172 19.14 -17.54 19.44
C THR A 172 17.94 -18.21 20.10
N LEU A 173 16.71 -17.85 19.68
CA LEU A 173 15.49 -18.47 20.17
C LEU A 173 15.43 -19.95 19.79
N ALA A 174 15.76 -20.32 18.55
CA ALA A 174 15.80 -21.71 18.11
C ALA A 174 16.81 -22.55 18.91
N GLN A 175 17.94 -21.96 19.30
CA GLN A 175 18.93 -22.61 20.15
C GLN A 175 18.50 -22.73 21.63
N ALA A 176 17.70 -21.78 22.10
CA ALA A 176 17.19 -21.76 23.46
C ALA A 176 15.98 -22.70 23.68
N LEU A 177 15.27 -23.06 22.61
CA LEU A 177 14.14 -23.98 22.68
C LEU A 177 14.64 -25.41 22.93
N PRO A 178 14.04 -26.18 23.89
CA PRO A 178 14.36 -27.58 24.10
C PRO A 178 14.16 -28.35 22.79
N ARG A 179 15.09 -29.24 22.44
CA ARG A 179 15.04 -30.06 21.20
C ARG A 179 13.74 -30.84 21.02
N THR A 180 13.09 -31.22 22.13
CA THR A 180 11.79 -31.90 22.15
C THR A 180 10.66 -31.09 21.45
N HIS A 181 10.74 -29.78 21.42
CA HIS A 181 9.75 -28.93 20.70
C HIS A 181 10.05 -28.77 19.21
N VAL A 182 11.32 -28.84 18.83
CA VAL A 182 11.73 -28.79 17.42
C VAL A 182 11.32 -30.08 16.70
N ASP A 183 11.45 -31.24 17.37
CA ASP A 183 11.06 -32.53 16.82
C ASP A 183 9.52 -32.65 16.67
N MET A 184 8.74 -32.04 17.57
CA MET A 184 7.28 -31.98 17.43
C MET A 184 6.86 -31.15 16.20
N LEU A 185 7.49 -30.00 15.92
CA LEU A 185 7.20 -29.19 14.74
C LEU A 185 7.63 -29.89 13.45
N GLY A 186 8.76 -30.62 13.47
CA GLY A 186 9.19 -31.44 12.34
C GLY A 186 8.20 -32.57 11.99
N ASN A 187 7.61 -33.20 12.99
CA ASN A 187 6.59 -34.26 12.81
C ASN A 187 5.25 -33.71 12.30
N TRP A 188 4.92 -32.44 12.57
CA TRP A 188 3.72 -31.76 12.04
C TRP A 188 3.86 -31.37 10.57
N LEU A 189 5.09 -31.12 10.11
CA LEU A 189 5.37 -30.73 8.72
C LEU A 189 5.52 -31.92 7.76
N HIS A 190 5.58 -33.18 8.28
CA HIS A 190 5.63 -34.40 7.48
C HIS A 190 4.50 -35.39 7.84
N PRO A 191 3.21 -35.00 7.66
CA PRO A 191 2.10 -35.90 8.01
C PRO A 191 1.87 -37.07 7.01
N PHE A 192 2.64 -37.17 5.94
CA PHE A 192 2.47 -38.19 4.89
C PHE A 192 3.82 -38.83 4.51
N LYS A 193 4.23 -39.81 5.28
CA LYS A 193 5.09 -40.89 4.83
C LYS A 193 4.37 -42.22 4.96
#